data_3292f683687e906c2984fd1ae54c1d15
#
_entry.id   3292f683687e906c2984fd1ae54c1d15
#
_cell.length_a   1.000
_cell.length_b   1.000
_cell.length_c   1.000
_cell.angle_alpha   90.00
_cell.angle_beta   90.00
_cell.angle_gamma   90.00
#
_symmetry.space_group_name_H-M   'P 1'
#
loop_
_entity.id
_entity.type
_entity.pdbx_description
1 polymer ?
#
loop_
_entity_poly.entity_id
_entity_poly.type
_entity_poly.pdbx_seq_one_letter_code
_entity_poly.pdbx_strand_id
1 'polypeptide(L)'
;MKNYHLLSVVLLSVLFFSCVDKGGYEKAVRFSRDDFKEIRTLKGKTMEFDTPILRPRDLQIFDSVLVVVDYNEDRLFHLFDLNTMKKIGSRVLSGGGPNDMLRPKFVKGASDMLCAYDLASSRIVWFDIPNFIEKEAPIVSKSINAENPLFVDVVKHGDIILSSAYESDEFLLRSFEENGKSSGEMIPYPVSHITYTPDEQRDAYYMNFIGDGKNRIAVFYSMTDLFEVYDNAGRLLTRMHGPDCFFPIFKEVHDGDVVTSVPDNDLTRDAYFSPRSVGDKLFVLYDGDFLNDPNNDGSCSTLFVFSWDGDLEMQYQLDDPIVSFCVDAVNKKIYGISKTPEYHIVEYSY
;
A
#
# COMPACT_ATOMS: atom_id res chain seq x y z
N MET A 1 66.55 -30.40 -28.86
CA MET A 1 65.21 -30.98 -28.64
C MET A 1 64.52 -30.13 -27.58
N LYS A 2 63.56 -29.30 -27.97
CA LYS A 2 62.79 -28.45 -27.04
C LYS A 2 61.38 -28.99 -26.96
N ASN A 3 60.98 -29.41 -25.76
CA ASN A 3 59.64 -29.89 -25.47
C ASN A 3 58.75 -28.67 -25.23
N TYR A 4 57.72 -28.51 -26.03
CA TYR A 4 56.63 -27.53 -25.79
C TYR A 4 55.48 -28.25 -25.04
N HIS A 5 55.27 -27.92 -23.78
CA HIS A 5 54.06 -28.30 -23.05
C HIS A 5 52.91 -27.40 -23.48
N LEU A 6 51.94 -28.01 -24.15
CA LEU A 6 50.69 -27.37 -24.53
C LEU A 6 49.78 -27.30 -23.28
N LEU A 7 49.60 -26.11 -22.72
CA LEU A 7 48.69 -25.87 -21.61
C LEU A 7 47.30 -25.67 -22.20
N SER A 8 46.43 -26.68 -22.13
CA SER A 8 45.02 -26.56 -22.49
C SER A 8 44.25 -25.88 -21.35
N VAL A 9 43.90 -24.64 -21.54
CA VAL A 9 42.96 -23.91 -20.68
C VAL A 9 41.56 -24.31 -21.10
N VAL A 10 40.94 -25.19 -20.31
CA VAL A 10 39.48 -25.47 -20.43
C VAL A 10 38.72 -24.32 -19.82
N LEU A 11 38.15 -23.51 -20.67
CA LEU A 11 37.22 -22.42 -20.28
C LEU A 11 35.88 -23.07 -19.94
N LEU A 12 35.61 -23.27 -18.65
CA LEU A 12 34.34 -23.77 -18.16
C LEU A 12 33.33 -22.59 -18.23
N SER A 13 32.64 -22.48 -19.37
CA SER A 13 31.48 -21.58 -19.49
C SER A 13 30.34 -22.17 -18.68
N VAL A 14 30.13 -21.63 -17.48
CA VAL A 14 28.92 -21.87 -16.70
C VAL A 14 27.77 -21.15 -17.42
N LEU A 15 27.06 -21.89 -18.25
CA LEU A 15 25.77 -21.46 -18.79
C LEU A 15 24.77 -21.50 -17.62
N PHE A 16 24.52 -20.32 -17.04
CA PHE A 16 23.33 -20.13 -16.24
C PHE A 16 22.11 -20.34 -17.17
N PHE A 17 21.61 -21.54 -17.25
CA PHE A 17 20.27 -21.77 -17.73
C PHE A 17 19.34 -21.17 -16.66
N SER A 18 18.95 -19.89 -16.85
CA SER A 18 17.74 -19.39 -16.28
C SER A 18 16.62 -20.26 -16.82
N CYS A 19 16.15 -21.25 -16.03
CA CYS A 19 14.88 -21.88 -16.29
C CYS A 19 13.84 -20.76 -16.25
N VAL A 20 13.40 -20.30 -17.40
CA VAL A 20 12.17 -19.52 -17.52
C VAL A 20 11.06 -20.50 -17.14
N ASP A 21 10.65 -20.43 -15.89
CA ASP A 21 9.49 -21.16 -15.40
C ASP A 21 8.30 -20.68 -16.22
N LYS A 22 7.69 -21.58 -17.00
CA LYS A 22 6.63 -21.25 -17.95
C LYS A 22 5.33 -20.75 -17.29
N GLY A 23 5.34 -20.50 -15.99
CA GLY A 23 4.18 -20.12 -15.18
C GLY A 23 4.41 -18.96 -14.22
N GLY A 24 5.35 -18.03 -14.49
CA GLY A 24 5.65 -16.91 -13.59
C GLY A 24 5.51 -15.52 -14.24
N TYR A 25 5.74 -14.47 -13.48
CA TYR A 25 5.99 -13.13 -14.00
C TYR A 25 7.41 -13.05 -14.56
N GLU A 26 7.56 -12.31 -15.68
CA GLU A 26 8.88 -12.13 -16.29
C GLU A 26 9.87 -11.49 -15.30
N LYS A 27 11.05 -12.10 -15.12
CA LYS A 27 12.12 -11.67 -14.22
C LYS A 27 11.75 -11.63 -12.72
N ALA A 28 10.67 -12.26 -12.30
CA ALA A 28 10.32 -12.31 -10.89
C ALA A 28 11.23 -13.27 -10.12
N VAL A 29 11.69 -12.84 -8.96
CA VAL A 29 12.31 -13.70 -7.95
C VAL A 29 11.19 -14.24 -7.08
N ARG A 30 11.07 -15.57 -6.99
CA ARG A 30 10.11 -16.22 -6.11
C ARG A 30 10.66 -16.30 -4.70
N PHE A 31 9.77 -16.19 -3.73
CA PHE A 31 10.08 -16.38 -2.32
C PHE A 31 8.93 -17.09 -1.59
N SER A 32 9.26 -17.64 -0.44
CA SER A 32 8.33 -18.27 0.50
C SER A 32 8.43 -17.60 1.87
N ARG A 33 7.50 -17.94 2.79
CA ARG A 33 7.57 -17.43 4.16
C ARG A 33 8.86 -17.82 4.90
N ASP A 34 9.44 -18.97 4.57
CA ASP A 34 10.67 -19.47 5.19
C ASP A 34 11.94 -18.72 4.77
N ASP A 35 11.85 -17.89 3.72
CA ASP A 35 12.98 -17.10 3.22
C ASP A 35 13.19 -15.78 3.98
N PHE A 36 12.26 -15.40 4.86
CA PHE A 36 12.44 -14.23 5.71
C PHE A 36 13.56 -14.43 6.73
N LYS A 37 14.41 -13.41 6.91
CA LYS A 37 15.54 -13.44 7.85
C LYS A 37 15.09 -13.76 9.28
N GLU A 38 13.91 -13.30 9.65
CA GLU A 38 13.33 -13.52 10.97
C GLU A 38 11.79 -13.53 10.91
N ILE A 39 11.18 -14.42 11.71
CA ILE A 39 9.73 -14.50 11.92
C ILE A 39 9.45 -14.26 13.39
N ARG A 40 8.57 -13.30 13.71
CA ARG A 40 8.17 -12.97 15.09
C ARG A 40 6.66 -12.89 15.23
N THR A 41 6.15 -13.38 16.35
CA THR A 41 4.78 -13.06 16.78
C THR A 41 4.81 -11.77 17.60
N LEU A 42 3.98 -10.81 17.21
CA LEU A 42 3.73 -9.59 17.97
C LEU A 42 2.41 -9.75 18.73
N LYS A 43 2.45 -9.32 20.01
CA LYS A 43 1.26 -9.28 20.84
C LYS A 43 0.72 -7.88 20.89
N GLY A 44 -0.53 -7.75 20.46
CA GLY A 44 -1.29 -6.53 20.45
C GLY A 44 -1.73 -6.15 21.85
N LYS A 45 -1.77 -4.86 22.10
CA LYS A 45 -2.39 -4.26 23.27
C LYS A 45 -3.49 -3.32 22.78
N THR A 46 -4.76 -3.67 23.08
CA THR A 46 -5.88 -2.76 22.82
C THR A 46 -5.65 -1.42 23.51
N MET A 47 -5.84 -0.35 22.78
CA MET A 47 -5.70 1.01 23.30
C MET A 47 -7.07 1.52 23.79
N GLU A 48 -7.16 1.76 25.08
CA GLU A 48 -8.39 2.26 25.72
C GLU A 48 -8.35 3.79 25.78
N PHE A 49 -8.97 4.45 24.81
CA PHE A 49 -9.19 5.89 24.82
C PHE A 49 -10.43 6.25 25.62
N ASP A 50 -10.46 7.49 26.14
CA ASP A 50 -11.61 8.04 26.88
C ASP A 50 -12.87 8.25 26.02
N THR A 51 -12.73 8.10 24.70
CA THR A 51 -13.82 8.23 23.73
C THR A 51 -13.73 7.06 22.74
N PRO A 52 -14.87 6.39 22.42
CA PRO A 52 -14.86 5.27 21.47
C PRO A 52 -14.53 5.73 20.06
N ILE A 53 -13.91 4.83 19.30
CA ILE A 53 -13.67 4.97 17.87
C ILE A 53 -14.70 4.07 17.19
N LEU A 54 -15.52 4.63 16.29
CA LEU A 54 -16.73 3.94 15.81
C LEU A 54 -16.54 3.22 14.48
N ARG A 55 -15.91 3.92 13.50
CA ARG A 55 -15.71 3.38 12.15
C ARG A 55 -14.41 3.91 11.52
N PRO A 56 -13.26 3.60 12.13
CA PRO A 56 -11.98 4.08 11.64
C PRO A 56 -11.68 3.50 10.25
N ARG A 57 -11.00 4.30 9.43
CA ARG A 57 -10.64 3.95 8.05
C ARG A 57 -9.16 4.03 7.78
N ASP A 58 -8.50 5.01 8.37
CA ASP A 58 -7.08 5.22 8.21
C ASP A 58 -6.52 5.90 9.44
N LEU A 59 -5.21 5.79 9.67
CA LEU A 59 -4.56 6.42 10.81
C LEU A 59 -3.14 6.86 10.47
N GLN A 60 -2.70 7.91 11.15
CA GLN A 60 -1.34 8.44 11.05
C GLN A 60 -0.90 9.00 12.40
N ILE A 61 0.39 8.92 12.68
CA ILE A 61 0.99 9.47 13.89
C ILE A 61 1.80 10.72 13.56
N PHE A 62 1.70 11.73 14.45
CA PHE A 62 2.52 12.93 14.46
C PHE A 62 3.04 13.13 15.89
N ASP A 63 4.31 12.86 16.12
CA ASP A 63 4.92 12.80 17.44
C ASP A 63 4.15 11.86 18.40
N SER A 64 3.44 12.41 19.39
CA SER A 64 2.61 11.67 20.33
C SER A 64 1.11 11.77 20.05
N VAL A 65 0.72 12.33 18.90
CA VAL A 65 -0.68 12.48 18.51
C VAL A 65 -1.03 11.45 17.44
N LEU A 66 -1.92 10.54 17.77
CA LEU A 66 -2.55 9.65 16.81
C LEU A 66 -3.75 10.35 16.18
N VAL A 67 -3.74 10.49 14.86
CA VAL A 67 -4.85 11.02 14.09
C VAL A 67 -5.55 9.86 13.37
N VAL A 68 -6.82 9.68 13.68
CA VAL A 68 -7.66 8.62 13.11
C VAL A 68 -8.73 9.24 12.22
N VAL A 69 -8.86 8.75 10.99
CA VAL A 69 -9.98 9.09 10.11
C VAL A 69 -11.16 8.18 10.44
N ASP A 70 -12.28 8.77 10.84
CA ASP A 70 -13.52 8.05 11.16
C ASP A 70 -14.71 8.70 10.43
N TYR A 71 -15.49 7.89 9.70
CA TYR A 71 -16.61 8.40 8.88
C TYR A 71 -17.96 8.43 9.59
N ASN A 72 -17.98 8.12 10.88
CA ASN A 72 -19.25 7.97 11.61
C ASN A 72 -19.66 9.20 12.44
N GLU A 73 -18.91 10.29 12.33
CA GLU A 73 -19.19 11.55 13.03
C GLU A 73 -19.23 12.74 12.06
N ASP A 74 -19.73 13.88 12.55
CA ASP A 74 -19.77 15.13 11.78
C ASP A 74 -18.36 15.68 11.45
N ARG A 75 -17.36 15.29 12.22
CA ARG A 75 -15.95 15.62 12.01
C ARG A 75 -15.15 14.35 11.79
N LEU A 76 -14.33 14.35 10.75
CA LEU A 76 -13.76 13.14 10.16
C LEU A 76 -12.38 12.75 10.73
N PHE A 77 -11.66 13.68 11.36
CA PHE A 77 -10.33 13.40 11.92
C PHE A 77 -10.38 13.52 13.44
N HIS A 78 -10.11 12.44 14.14
CA HIS A 78 -10.10 12.38 15.59
C HIS A 78 -8.66 12.29 16.08
N LEU A 79 -8.29 13.18 17.00
CA LEU A 79 -6.95 13.33 17.54
C LEU A 79 -6.90 12.76 18.95
N PHE A 80 -5.96 11.85 19.19
CA PHE A 80 -5.73 11.22 20.48
C PHE A 80 -4.28 11.43 20.94
N ASP A 81 -4.11 11.85 22.18
CA ASP A 81 -2.80 11.93 22.82
C ASP A 81 -2.40 10.54 23.36
N LEU A 82 -1.35 9.97 22.81
CA LEU A 82 -0.85 8.64 23.17
C LEU A 82 -0.22 8.57 24.57
N ASN A 83 0.17 9.70 25.17
CA ASN A 83 0.71 9.74 26.52
C ASN A 83 -0.40 9.70 27.58
N THR A 84 -1.51 10.38 27.31
CA THR A 84 -2.62 10.51 28.26
C THR A 84 -3.80 9.61 27.94
N MET A 85 -3.81 8.99 26.74
CA MET A 85 -4.89 8.17 26.22
C MET A 85 -6.23 8.93 26.11
N LYS A 86 -6.17 10.25 25.89
CA LYS A 86 -7.34 11.12 25.80
C LYS A 86 -7.55 11.66 24.41
N LYS A 87 -8.81 11.85 24.03
CA LYS A 87 -9.19 12.56 22.82
C LYS A 87 -8.87 14.05 22.98
N ILE A 88 -8.00 14.58 22.13
CA ILE A 88 -7.67 16.03 22.06
C ILE A 88 -8.83 16.78 21.41
N GLY A 89 -9.49 16.18 20.44
CA GLY A 89 -10.63 16.75 19.72
C GLY A 89 -10.83 16.14 18.35
N SER A 90 -11.73 16.74 17.58
CA SER A 90 -12.05 16.34 16.21
C SER A 90 -11.90 17.50 15.25
N ARG A 91 -11.48 17.24 14.00
CA ARG A 91 -11.19 18.24 12.99
C ARG A 91 -11.92 17.92 11.69
N VAL A 92 -12.07 18.93 10.84
CA VAL A 92 -12.59 18.85 9.47
C VAL A 92 -14.02 18.30 9.43
N LEU A 93 -14.96 19.19 9.14
CA LEU A 93 -16.36 18.80 9.00
C LEU A 93 -16.59 17.88 7.80
N SER A 94 -17.53 16.97 7.94
CA SER A 94 -18.08 16.21 6.83
C SER A 94 -18.99 17.13 6.01
N GLY A 95 -18.57 17.51 4.80
CA GLY A 95 -19.33 18.45 3.98
C GLY A 95 -18.63 18.85 2.68
N GLY A 96 -19.25 19.81 1.99
CA GLY A 96 -18.76 20.35 0.72
C GLY A 96 -18.14 21.76 0.82
N GLY A 97 -17.89 22.26 2.02
CA GLY A 97 -17.25 23.56 2.22
C GLY A 97 -15.75 23.57 1.84
N PRO A 98 -15.11 24.74 1.76
CA PRO A 98 -13.72 24.87 1.32
C PRO A 98 -12.72 24.15 2.25
N ASN A 99 -13.06 24.02 3.54
CA ASN A 99 -12.26 23.30 4.53
C ASN A 99 -12.88 21.95 4.95
N ASP A 100 -13.97 21.55 4.31
CA ASP A 100 -14.65 20.27 4.60
C ASP A 100 -14.15 19.17 3.68
N MET A 101 -14.43 17.92 4.05
CA MET A 101 -14.14 16.73 3.25
C MET A 101 -15.31 15.73 3.38
N LEU A 102 -15.39 14.77 2.46
CA LEU A 102 -16.44 13.75 2.48
C LEU A 102 -15.89 12.34 2.76
N ARG A 103 -14.83 11.96 2.07
CA ARG A 103 -14.18 10.64 2.20
C ARG A 103 -12.66 10.79 2.20
N PRO A 104 -12.08 11.44 3.21
CA PRO A 104 -10.65 11.60 3.28
C PRO A 104 -9.92 10.31 3.61
N LYS A 105 -8.72 10.18 3.06
CA LYS A 105 -7.68 9.25 3.52
C LYS A 105 -6.33 9.98 3.50
N PHE A 106 -5.38 9.51 4.30
CA PHE A 106 -4.07 10.14 4.33
C PHE A 106 -3.32 9.91 3.02
N VAL A 107 -2.72 10.96 2.50
CA VAL A 107 -1.73 10.87 1.42
C VAL A 107 -0.40 10.48 2.03
N LYS A 108 0.07 9.29 1.68
CA LYS A 108 1.34 8.75 2.17
C LYS A 108 2.53 9.51 1.58
N GLY A 109 3.66 9.51 2.27
CA GLY A 109 4.90 10.16 1.80
C GLY A 109 4.99 11.66 2.06
N ALA A 110 3.95 12.32 2.59
CA ALA A 110 4.06 13.68 3.13
C ALA A 110 4.64 13.62 4.55
N SER A 111 5.71 14.35 4.82
CA SER A 111 6.43 14.27 6.11
C SER A 111 6.28 15.49 7.00
N ASP A 112 6.13 16.65 6.42
CA ASP A 112 6.15 17.99 7.06
C ASP A 112 4.77 18.66 7.12
N MET A 113 3.77 18.06 6.48
CA MET A 113 2.39 18.50 6.52
C MET A 113 1.45 17.30 6.61
N LEU A 114 0.30 17.47 7.27
CA LEU A 114 -0.78 16.50 7.14
C LEU A 114 -1.40 16.68 5.75
N CYS A 115 -1.29 15.65 4.93
CA CYS A 115 -1.87 15.64 3.59
C CYS A 115 -2.98 14.60 3.53
N ALA A 116 -4.13 15.00 3.01
CA ALA A 116 -5.28 14.12 2.84
C ALA A 116 -5.86 14.23 1.42
N TYR A 117 -6.29 13.12 0.88
CA TYR A 117 -7.03 13.01 -0.37
C TYR A 117 -8.49 12.72 -0.08
N ASP A 118 -9.37 13.56 -0.56
CA ASP A 118 -10.82 13.34 -0.49
C ASP A 118 -11.29 12.64 -1.77
N LEU A 119 -11.54 11.35 -1.64
CA LEU A 119 -11.96 10.51 -2.76
C LEU A 119 -13.26 11.00 -3.43
N ALA A 120 -14.20 11.55 -2.65
CA ALA A 120 -15.50 11.97 -3.16
C ALA A 120 -15.43 13.27 -3.97
N SER A 121 -14.52 14.18 -3.63
CA SER A 121 -14.34 15.46 -4.32
C SER A 121 -13.09 15.50 -5.22
N SER A 122 -12.32 14.39 -5.28
CA SER A 122 -11.04 14.30 -6.01
C SER A 122 -10.06 15.41 -5.65
N ARG A 123 -10.05 15.81 -4.38
CA ARG A 123 -9.30 16.94 -3.88
C ARG A 123 -8.20 16.49 -2.94
N ILE A 124 -6.97 16.96 -3.17
CA ILE A 124 -5.84 16.78 -2.26
C ILE A 124 -5.69 18.08 -1.47
N VAL A 125 -5.59 17.95 -0.15
CA VAL A 125 -5.48 19.10 0.76
C VAL A 125 -4.29 18.91 1.69
N TRP A 126 -3.67 20.02 2.07
CA TRP A 126 -2.58 20.09 3.03
C TRP A 126 -2.96 20.97 4.20
N PHE A 127 -2.64 20.48 5.39
CA PHE A 127 -2.75 21.21 6.63
C PHE A 127 -1.38 21.33 7.28
N ASP A 128 -1.06 22.49 7.81
CA ASP A 128 0.06 22.65 8.73
C ASP A 128 -0.20 21.83 10.00
N ILE A 129 0.75 20.98 10.40
CA ILE A 129 0.55 20.00 11.49
C ILE A 129 0.27 20.70 12.83
N PRO A 130 1.07 21.69 13.30
CA PRO A 130 0.77 22.42 14.52
C PRO A 130 -0.63 23.04 14.48
N ASN A 131 -0.98 23.71 13.39
CA ASN A 131 -2.30 24.32 13.24
C ASN A 131 -3.42 23.27 13.27
N PHE A 132 -3.23 22.13 12.62
CA PHE A 132 -4.19 21.03 12.60
C PHE A 132 -4.42 20.44 14.00
N ILE A 133 -3.37 20.30 14.80
CA ILE A 133 -3.45 19.76 16.16
C ILE A 133 -4.10 20.77 17.11
N GLU A 134 -3.69 22.03 17.06
CA GLU A 134 -4.08 23.04 18.04
C GLU A 134 -5.45 23.69 17.76
N LYS A 135 -5.81 23.88 16.48
CA LYS A 135 -7.05 24.61 16.12
C LYS A 135 -8.23 23.66 15.98
N GLU A 136 -9.35 24.03 16.56
CA GLU A 136 -10.62 23.31 16.40
C GLU A 136 -11.11 23.31 14.94
N ALA A 137 -10.88 24.39 14.22
CA ALA A 137 -11.20 24.53 12.79
C ALA A 137 -9.92 24.86 12.00
N PRO A 138 -9.12 23.84 11.63
CA PRO A 138 -7.90 24.06 10.87
C PRO A 138 -8.24 24.57 9.47
N ILE A 139 -7.39 25.46 8.96
CA ILE A 139 -7.53 26.01 7.61
C ILE A 139 -6.66 25.20 6.65
N VAL A 140 -7.22 24.85 5.50
CA VAL A 140 -6.47 24.24 4.40
C VAL A 140 -5.37 25.21 3.94
N SER A 141 -4.12 24.78 4.07
CA SER A 141 -2.96 25.58 3.67
C SER A 141 -2.75 25.58 2.16
N LYS A 142 -3.05 24.46 1.53
CA LYS A 142 -2.95 24.25 0.08
C LYS A 142 -3.99 23.23 -0.37
N SER A 143 -4.57 23.43 -1.54
CA SER A 143 -5.50 22.48 -2.15
C SER A 143 -5.26 22.39 -3.66
N ILE A 144 -5.33 21.20 -4.20
CA ILE A 144 -5.39 20.95 -5.63
C ILE A 144 -6.56 20.02 -5.95
N ASN A 145 -7.22 20.28 -7.07
CA ASN A 145 -8.19 19.35 -7.62
C ASN A 145 -7.47 18.46 -8.64
N ALA A 146 -7.64 17.17 -8.55
CA ALA A 146 -7.15 16.26 -9.58
C ALA A 146 -7.99 16.44 -10.86
N GLU A 147 -7.34 16.53 -12.00
CA GLU A 147 -8.02 16.73 -13.30
C GLU A 147 -8.91 15.55 -13.66
N ASN A 148 -8.61 14.36 -13.15
CA ASN A 148 -9.41 13.16 -13.33
C ASN A 148 -10.00 12.69 -11.99
N PRO A 149 -11.34 12.60 -11.85
CA PRO A 149 -12.00 12.28 -10.58
C PRO A 149 -11.83 10.82 -10.11
N LEU A 150 -11.19 9.95 -10.89
CA LEU A 150 -11.15 8.50 -10.61
C LEU A 150 -9.85 8.01 -9.98
N PHE A 151 -9.12 8.84 -9.24
CA PHE A 151 -7.99 8.36 -8.45
C PHE A 151 -8.47 7.48 -7.30
N VAL A 152 -8.02 6.23 -7.30
CA VAL A 152 -8.31 5.30 -6.20
C VAL A 152 -7.34 5.52 -5.05
N ASP A 153 -6.08 5.82 -5.37
CA ASP A 153 -5.05 6.15 -4.37
C ASP A 153 -4.12 7.25 -4.84
N VAL A 154 -3.54 7.96 -3.87
CA VAL A 154 -2.64 9.09 -4.10
C VAL A 154 -1.48 9.02 -3.11
N VAL A 155 -0.27 9.23 -3.60
CA VAL A 155 0.96 9.21 -2.81
C VAL A 155 1.83 10.42 -3.15
N LYS A 156 2.38 11.08 -2.14
CA LYS A 156 3.39 12.12 -2.31
C LYS A 156 4.76 11.47 -2.48
N HIS A 157 5.47 11.80 -3.56
CA HIS A 157 6.80 11.26 -3.85
C HIS A 157 7.76 12.38 -4.28
N GLY A 158 8.60 12.84 -3.35
CA GLY A 158 9.42 14.04 -3.57
C GLY A 158 8.56 15.24 -3.95
N ASP A 159 8.84 15.85 -5.09
CA ASP A 159 8.09 17.03 -5.59
C ASP A 159 6.89 16.68 -6.47
N ILE A 160 6.63 15.39 -6.70
CA ILE A 160 5.50 14.93 -7.51
C ILE A 160 4.44 14.21 -6.66
N ILE A 161 3.25 14.13 -7.23
CA ILE A 161 2.15 13.33 -6.72
C ILE A 161 1.95 12.17 -7.68
N LEU A 162 1.92 10.96 -7.13
CA LEU A 162 1.57 9.75 -7.87
C LEU A 162 0.12 9.40 -7.59
N SER A 163 -0.59 8.95 -8.63
CA SER A 163 -1.94 8.43 -8.50
C SER A 163 -2.13 7.18 -9.33
N SER A 164 -3.09 6.33 -8.95
CA SER A 164 -3.49 5.20 -9.78
C SER A 164 -4.03 5.67 -11.13
N ALA A 165 -3.69 4.98 -12.20
CA ALA A 165 -4.13 5.28 -13.57
C ALA A 165 -5.26 4.31 -14.01
N TYR A 166 -6.31 4.21 -13.20
CA TYR A 166 -7.39 3.22 -13.37
C TYR A 166 -8.05 3.21 -14.77
N GLU A 167 -8.01 4.33 -15.49
CA GLU A 167 -8.57 4.41 -16.85
C GLU A 167 -7.54 4.13 -17.96
N SER A 168 -6.28 3.86 -17.60
CA SER A 168 -5.25 3.57 -18.60
C SER A 168 -5.18 2.07 -18.89
N ASP A 169 -5.17 1.71 -20.17
CA ASP A 169 -4.95 0.33 -20.62
C ASP A 169 -3.45 -0.04 -20.70
N GLU A 170 -2.55 0.93 -20.53
CA GLU A 170 -1.11 0.74 -20.73
C GLU A 170 -0.29 0.93 -19.44
N PHE A 171 -0.74 1.79 -18.52
CA PHE A 171 0.03 2.20 -17.36
C PHE A 171 -0.75 2.12 -16.05
N LEU A 172 -0.05 1.73 -14.99
CA LEU A 172 -0.59 1.63 -13.64
C LEU A 172 -0.65 2.97 -12.90
N LEU A 173 0.33 3.85 -13.12
CA LEU A 173 0.46 5.11 -12.40
C LEU A 173 0.51 6.32 -13.32
N ARG A 174 -0.06 7.42 -12.82
CA ARG A 174 0.12 8.78 -13.33
C ARG A 174 0.88 9.62 -12.35
N SER A 175 1.67 10.56 -12.86
CA SER A 175 2.37 11.55 -12.05
C SER A 175 1.84 12.95 -12.33
N PHE A 176 1.85 13.78 -11.28
CA PHE A 176 1.42 15.17 -11.31
C PHE A 176 2.43 16.05 -10.58
N GLU A 177 2.61 17.27 -11.09
CA GLU A 177 3.25 18.33 -10.33
C GLU A 177 2.34 18.78 -9.19
N GLU A 178 2.90 19.41 -8.15
CA GLU A 178 2.10 19.92 -7.02
C GLU A 178 1.10 21.06 -7.39
N ASN A 179 1.13 21.55 -8.61
CA ASN A 179 0.12 22.48 -9.13
C ASN A 179 -1.08 21.76 -9.78
N GLY A 180 -1.08 20.42 -9.79
CA GLY A 180 -2.12 19.58 -10.39
C GLY A 180 -1.91 19.26 -11.87
N LYS A 181 -0.85 19.78 -12.51
CA LYS A 181 -0.56 19.50 -13.91
C LYS A 181 -0.01 18.09 -14.07
N SER A 182 -0.59 17.30 -14.98
CA SER A 182 -0.06 15.98 -15.32
C SER A 182 1.37 16.07 -15.83
N SER A 183 2.26 15.26 -15.29
CA SER A 183 3.66 15.15 -15.71
C SER A 183 3.98 13.87 -16.45
N GLY A 184 3.03 12.93 -16.55
CA GLY A 184 3.15 11.74 -17.39
C GLY A 184 2.49 10.49 -16.83
N GLU A 185 2.48 9.48 -17.64
CA GLU A 185 2.11 8.10 -17.27
C GLU A 185 3.39 7.30 -17.07
N MET A 186 3.38 6.41 -16.09
CA MET A 186 4.56 5.62 -15.73
C MET A 186 4.14 4.27 -15.15
N ILE A 187 5.06 3.31 -15.22
CA ILE A 187 4.90 1.94 -14.75
C ILE A 187 3.88 1.16 -15.59
N PRO A 188 4.36 0.35 -16.53
CA PRO A 188 3.50 -0.53 -17.32
C PRO A 188 2.96 -1.69 -16.46
N TYR A 189 1.90 -2.32 -16.93
CA TYR A 189 1.38 -3.54 -16.32
C TYR A 189 2.40 -4.69 -16.36
N PRO A 190 2.45 -5.54 -15.32
CA PRO A 190 3.30 -6.71 -15.30
C PRO A 190 2.95 -7.70 -16.41
N VAL A 191 3.96 -8.30 -17.01
CA VAL A 191 3.78 -9.37 -17.99
C VAL A 191 3.83 -10.72 -17.30
N SER A 192 2.78 -11.52 -17.45
CA SER A 192 2.67 -12.88 -16.95
C SER A 192 2.37 -13.87 -18.09
N HIS A 193 2.20 -15.14 -17.75
CA HIS A 193 1.74 -16.17 -18.69
C HIS A 193 0.21 -16.11 -18.92
N ILE A 194 -0.53 -15.36 -18.11
CA ILE A 194 -1.97 -15.18 -18.26
C ILE A 194 -2.21 -13.94 -19.11
N THR A 195 -3.11 -14.06 -20.07
CA THR A 195 -3.57 -12.95 -20.89
C THR A 195 -4.92 -12.49 -20.37
N TYR A 196 -5.01 -11.24 -20.02
CA TYR A 196 -6.23 -10.57 -19.57
C TYR A 196 -6.79 -9.67 -20.69
N THR A 197 -8.09 -9.46 -20.69
CA THR A 197 -8.68 -8.32 -21.40
C THR A 197 -8.28 -7.01 -20.72
N PRO A 198 -8.41 -5.83 -21.34
CA PRO A 198 -8.08 -4.56 -20.70
C PRO A 198 -8.82 -4.33 -19.37
N ASP A 199 -10.10 -4.69 -19.28
CA ASP A 199 -10.89 -4.57 -18.06
C ASP A 199 -10.40 -5.51 -16.95
N GLU A 200 -10.19 -6.80 -17.29
CA GLU A 200 -9.60 -7.77 -16.38
C GLU A 200 -8.21 -7.35 -15.91
N GLN A 201 -7.39 -6.79 -16.79
CA GLN A 201 -6.04 -6.35 -16.47
C GLN A 201 -6.02 -5.24 -15.41
N ARG A 202 -6.94 -4.27 -15.50
CA ARG A 202 -7.09 -3.21 -14.50
C ARG A 202 -7.44 -3.77 -13.13
N ASP A 203 -8.38 -4.71 -13.08
CA ASP A 203 -8.80 -5.34 -11.84
C ASP A 203 -7.74 -6.30 -11.29
N ALA A 204 -7.16 -7.16 -12.16
CA ALA A 204 -6.11 -8.11 -11.80
C ALA A 204 -4.88 -7.44 -11.17
N TYR A 205 -4.55 -6.25 -11.65
CA TYR A 205 -3.41 -5.47 -11.17
C TYR A 205 -3.84 -4.25 -10.34
N TYR A 206 -5.00 -4.34 -9.67
CA TYR A 206 -5.34 -3.39 -8.63
C TYR A 206 -4.26 -3.39 -7.54
N MET A 207 -3.76 -2.22 -7.16
CA MET A 207 -2.53 -2.12 -6.38
C MET A 207 -2.60 -1.03 -5.31
N ASN A 208 -1.73 -1.20 -4.33
CA ASN A 208 -1.31 -0.18 -3.38
C ASN A 208 0.14 0.19 -3.67
N PHE A 209 0.51 1.44 -3.52
CA PHE A 209 1.86 1.89 -3.83
C PHE A 209 2.37 2.92 -2.82
N ILE A 210 3.69 3.07 -2.76
CA ILE A 210 4.36 4.02 -1.87
C ILE A 210 5.69 4.47 -2.50
N GLY A 211 6.08 5.70 -2.28
CA GLY A 211 7.39 6.22 -2.66
C GLY A 211 8.34 6.33 -1.47
N ASP A 212 9.65 6.29 -1.71
CA ASP A 212 10.68 6.58 -0.70
C ASP A 212 10.93 8.09 -0.53
N GLY A 213 10.19 8.91 -1.26
CA GLY A 213 10.35 10.37 -1.29
C GLY A 213 11.59 10.86 -2.05
N LYS A 214 12.34 9.97 -2.68
CA LYS A 214 13.60 10.26 -3.38
C LYS A 214 13.56 9.80 -4.84
N ASN A 215 13.74 8.51 -5.07
CA ASN A 215 13.92 7.95 -6.41
C ASN A 215 13.34 6.55 -6.61
N ARG A 216 12.63 5.98 -5.66
CA ARG A 216 12.07 4.63 -5.76
C ARG A 216 10.58 4.62 -5.42
N ILE A 217 9.83 3.82 -6.18
CA ILE A 217 8.40 3.59 -6.03
C ILE A 217 8.20 2.10 -5.88
N ALA A 218 7.55 1.66 -4.80
CA ALA A 218 7.15 0.28 -4.59
C ALA A 218 5.65 0.13 -4.88
N VAL A 219 5.31 -0.91 -5.62
CA VAL A 219 3.94 -1.29 -6.01
C VAL A 219 3.65 -2.67 -5.45
N PHE A 220 2.55 -2.80 -4.72
CA PHE A 220 2.06 -4.02 -4.11
C PHE A 220 0.68 -4.32 -4.65
N TYR A 221 0.51 -5.48 -5.28
CA TYR A 221 -0.76 -5.85 -5.91
C TYR A 221 -1.72 -6.50 -4.92
N SER A 222 -3.01 -6.23 -5.05
CA SER A 222 -4.02 -6.72 -4.10
C SER A 222 -4.60 -8.09 -4.45
N MET A 223 -4.55 -8.51 -5.73
CA MET A 223 -5.11 -9.80 -6.19
C MET A 223 -4.05 -10.78 -6.70
N THR A 224 -2.79 -10.48 -6.51
CA THR A 224 -1.64 -11.36 -6.75
C THR A 224 -0.55 -11.01 -5.77
N ASP A 225 0.14 -11.99 -5.25
CA ASP A 225 1.22 -11.77 -4.30
C ASP A 225 2.54 -11.35 -4.98
N LEU A 226 2.39 -10.38 -5.88
CA LEU A 226 3.47 -9.71 -6.60
C LEU A 226 3.77 -8.35 -5.93
N PHE A 227 5.05 -8.03 -5.74
CA PHE A 227 5.45 -6.65 -5.54
C PHE A 227 6.65 -6.27 -6.39
N GLU A 228 6.75 -4.99 -6.71
CA GLU A 228 7.73 -4.45 -7.61
C GLU A 228 8.29 -3.13 -7.07
N VAL A 229 9.56 -2.88 -7.36
CA VAL A 229 10.20 -1.59 -7.10
C VAL A 229 10.69 -1.01 -8.41
N TYR A 230 10.38 0.26 -8.62
CA TYR A 230 10.74 1.03 -9.80
C TYR A 230 11.54 2.27 -9.44
N ASP A 231 12.31 2.79 -10.39
CA ASP A 231 12.87 4.14 -10.29
C ASP A 231 11.89 5.22 -10.79
N ASN A 232 12.25 6.50 -10.62
CA ASN A 232 11.44 7.63 -11.07
C ASN A 232 11.20 7.70 -12.58
N ALA A 233 11.93 6.93 -13.37
CA ALA A 233 11.74 6.82 -14.82
C ALA A 233 10.84 5.64 -15.19
N GLY A 234 10.25 4.94 -14.20
CA GLY A 234 9.41 3.76 -14.42
C GLY A 234 10.20 2.51 -14.83
N ARG A 235 11.52 2.48 -14.61
CA ARG A 235 12.32 1.28 -14.88
C ARG A 235 12.24 0.33 -13.70
N LEU A 236 11.92 -0.93 -13.99
CA LEU A 236 11.87 -1.99 -12.98
C LEU A 236 13.26 -2.23 -12.39
N LEU A 237 13.36 -2.14 -11.07
CA LEU A 237 14.57 -2.44 -10.28
C LEU A 237 14.48 -3.84 -9.66
N THR A 238 13.34 -4.18 -9.07
CA THR A 238 13.12 -5.44 -8.38
C THR A 238 11.69 -5.92 -8.64
N ARG A 239 11.53 -7.23 -8.84
CA ARG A 239 10.23 -7.90 -8.94
C ARG A 239 10.27 -9.15 -8.09
N MET A 240 9.35 -9.26 -7.13
CA MET A 240 9.23 -10.37 -6.20
C MET A 240 7.83 -10.96 -6.30
N HIS A 241 7.73 -12.29 -6.35
CA HIS A 241 6.46 -13.01 -6.43
C HIS A 241 6.39 -14.05 -5.31
N GLY A 242 5.49 -13.88 -4.40
CA GLY A 242 5.33 -14.74 -3.22
C GLY A 242 4.55 -14.05 -2.08
N PRO A 243 4.28 -14.80 -1.01
CA PRO A 243 4.90 -16.09 -0.68
C PRO A 243 4.22 -17.34 -1.29
N ASP A 244 3.03 -17.20 -1.84
CA ASP A 244 2.22 -18.34 -2.30
C ASP A 244 2.18 -18.46 -3.84
N CYS A 245 2.70 -17.47 -4.55
CA CYS A 245 2.89 -17.42 -6.01
C CYS A 245 1.60 -17.61 -6.82
N PHE A 246 0.52 -16.94 -6.44
CA PHE A 246 -0.77 -17.04 -7.13
C PHE A 246 -1.02 -15.90 -8.13
N PHE A 247 -2.01 -16.12 -8.98
CA PHE A 247 -2.48 -15.18 -10.00
C PHE A 247 -3.99 -14.99 -9.84
N PRO A 248 -4.52 -13.80 -10.15
CA PRO A 248 -5.96 -13.60 -10.17
C PRO A 248 -6.58 -14.35 -11.36
N ILE A 249 -7.70 -15.01 -11.12
CA ILE A 249 -8.46 -15.74 -12.11
C ILE A 249 -9.80 -15.06 -12.32
N PHE A 250 -10.17 -14.82 -13.57
CA PHE A 250 -11.43 -14.18 -13.93
C PHE A 250 -12.38 -15.15 -14.60
N LYS A 251 -13.67 -14.85 -14.51
CA LYS A 251 -14.73 -15.57 -15.20
C LYS A 251 -15.69 -14.60 -15.87
N GLU A 252 -16.21 -14.99 -17.01
CA GLU A 252 -17.27 -14.26 -17.67
C GLU A 252 -18.61 -14.42 -16.93
N VAL A 253 -19.32 -13.31 -16.80
CA VAL A 253 -20.68 -13.26 -16.27
C VAL A 253 -21.59 -12.67 -17.33
N HIS A 254 -22.69 -13.37 -17.62
CA HIS A 254 -23.68 -12.97 -18.60
C HIS A 254 -24.94 -12.43 -17.87
N ASP A 255 -25.30 -11.19 -18.17
CA ASP A 255 -26.54 -10.57 -17.75
C ASP A 255 -27.31 -10.09 -19.00
N GLY A 256 -28.20 -10.94 -19.51
CA GLY A 256 -28.84 -10.75 -20.81
C GLY A 256 -27.82 -10.70 -21.94
N ASP A 257 -27.81 -9.59 -22.68
CA ASP A 257 -26.87 -9.37 -23.79
C ASP A 257 -25.53 -8.75 -23.31
N VAL A 258 -25.40 -8.43 -22.03
CA VAL A 258 -24.17 -7.85 -21.46
C VAL A 258 -23.27 -8.97 -20.97
N VAL A 259 -22.04 -8.98 -21.47
CA VAL A 259 -20.96 -9.85 -20.97
C VAL A 259 -19.97 -8.98 -20.22
N THR A 260 -19.70 -9.33 -18.98
CA THR A 260 -18.68 -8.68 -18.14
C THR A 260 -17.74 -9.73 -17.57
N SER A 261 -16.57 -9.32 -17.14
CA SER A 261 -15.62 -10.19 -16.47
C SER A 261 -15.47 -9.76 -15.01
N VAL A 262 -15.45 -10.76 -14.12
CA VAL A 262 -15.29 -10.54 -12.67
C VAL A 262 -14.27 -11.53 -12.12
N PRO A 263 -13.58 -11.21 -11.00
CA PRO A 263 -12.72 -12.18 -10.34
C PRO A 263 -13.48 -13.46 -10.00
N ASP A 264 -12.88 -14.60 -10.24
CA ASP A 264 -13.41 -15.86 -9.73
C ASP A 264 -13.06 -15.96 -8.24
N ASN A 265 -14.02 -15.71 -7.37
CA ASN A 265 -13.81 -15.63 -5.93
C ASN A 265 -13.35 -16.95 -5.30
N ASP A 266 -13.62 -18.09 -5.95
CA ASP A 266 -13.18 -19.41 -5.50
C ASP A 266 -11.69 -19.69 -5.82
N LEU A 267 -11.11 -18.93 -6.76
CA LEU A 267 -9.76 -19.14 -7.26
C LEU A 267 -8.84 -17.93 -7.07
N THR A 268 -9.39 -16.73 -6.90
CA THR A 268 -8.65 -15.50 -6.65
C THR A 268 -8.48 -15.25 -5.16
N ARG A 269 -7.33 -14.74 -4.76
CA ARG A 269 -6.98 -14.43 -3.37
C ARG A 269 -6.67 -12.95 -3.20
N ASP A 270 -6.88 -12.47 -1.98
CA ASP A 270 -6.30 -11.21 -1.51
C ASP A 270 -4.81 -11.36 -1.25
N ALA A 271 -4.04 -10.29 -1.43
CA ALA A 271 -2.59 -10.30 -1.26
C ALA A 271 -2.10 -9.13 -0.38
N TYR A 272 -1.69 -8.01 -0.97
CA TYR A 272 -1.01 -6.93 -0.25
C TYR A 272 -1.87 -5.70 -0.03
N PHE A 273 -1.82 -5.16 1.20
CA PHE A 273 -2.59 -3.97 1.60
C PHE A 273 -1.76 -2.99 2.43
N SER A 274 -2.17 -1.72 2.38
CA SER A 274 -1.68 -0.67 3.27
C SER A 274 -0.15 -0.53 3.38
N PRO A 275 0.64 -0.47 2.29
CA PRO A 275 2.08 -0.32 2.40
C PRO A 275 2.47 0.98 3.12
N ARG A 276 3.58 0.92 3.87
CA ARG A 276 4.20 2.07 4.55
C ARG A 276 5.71 2.06 4.30
N SER A 277 6.26 3.22 4.01
CA SER A 277 7.71 3.44 3.93
C SER A 277 8.20 4.02 5.26
N VAL A 278 9.14 3.34 5.90
CA VAL A 278 9.69 3.72 7.20
C VAL A 278 11.22 3.61 7.14
N GLY A 279 11.89 4.73 7.00
CA GLY A 279 13.33 4.75 6.77
C GLY A 279 13.71 4.04 5.46
N ASP A 280 14.48 2.98 5.57
CA ASP A 280 14.94 2.14 4.46
C ASP A 280 14.10 0.85 4.28
N LYS A 281 12.95 0.76 4.97
CA LYS A 281 12.09 -0.42 5.00
C LYS A 281 10.71 -0.15 4.42
N LEU A 282 10.13 -1.20 3.85
CA LEU A 282 8.76 -1.28 3.38
C LEU A 282 7.97 -2.22 4.30
N PHE A 283 6.94 -1.71 4.93
CA PHE A 283 6.00 -2.50 5.75
C PHE A 283 4.72 -2.68 4.94
N VAL A 284 4.18 -3.88 4.87
CA VAL A 284 2.93 -4.15 4.14
C VAL A 284 2.15 -5.29 4.77
N LEU A 285 0.84 -5.12 4.90
CA LEU A 285 -0.07 -6.19 5.32
C LEU A 285 -0.21 -7.21 4.19
N TYR A 286 -0.30 -8.49 4.57
CA TYR A 286 -0.53 -9.60 3.68
C TYR A 286 -1.66 -10.48 4.20
N ASP A 287 -2.59 -10.80 3.32
CA ASP A 287 -3.71 -11.69 3.60
C ASP A 287 -3.39 -13.12 3.13
N GLY A 288 -3.57 -13.43 1.86
CA GLY A 288 -3.35 -14.74 1.23
C GLY A 288 -4.60 -15.60 1.14
N ASP A 289 -5.74 -15.17 1.68
CA ASP A 289 -6.98 -15.92 1.72
C ASP A 289 -7.79 -15.76 0.41
N PHE A 290 -8.61 -16.74 0.08
CA PHE A 290 -9.50 -16.66 -1.06
C PHE A 290 -10.61 -15.61 -0.84
N LEU A 291 -11.02 -14.95 -1.93
CA LEU A 291 -12.07 -13.92 -1.86
C LEU A 291 -13.41 -14.45 -1.34
N ASN A 292 -13.70 -15.74 -1.51
CA ASN A 292 -14.91 -16.39 -1.00
C ASN A 292 -14.74 -17.04 0.38
N ASP A 293 -13.57 -16.98 1.01
CA ASP A 293 -13.41 -17.53 2.36
C ASP A 293 -14.33 -16.77 3.32
N PRO A 294 -15.22 -17.47 4.04
CA PRO A 294 -16.15 -16.85 4.99
C PRO A 294 -15.43 -16.14 6.15
N ASN A 295 -14.16 -16.44 6.40
CA ASN A 295 -13.34 -15.77 7.41
C ASN A 295 -12.53 -14.61 6.81
N ASN A 296 -12.47 -14.49 5.49
CA ASN A 296 -11.84 -13.35 4.83
C ASN A 296 -12.72 -12.12 5.02
N ASP A 297 -12.43 -11.37 6.05
CA ASP A 297 -13.09 -10.11 6.35
C ASP A 297 -12.22 -8.90 5.97
N GLY A 298 -11.10 -9.13 5.27
CA GLY A 298 -10.09 -8.14 4.87
C GLY A 298 -9.20 -7.68 6.03
N SER A 299 -9.17 -8.42 7.16
CA SER A 299 -8.20 -8.19 8.24
C SER A 299 -7.00 -9.09 8.03
N CYS A 300 -5.79 -8.52 8.14
CA CYS A 300 -4.55 -9.25 7.94
C CYS A 300 -3.88 -9.55 9.28
N SER A 301 -3.50 -10.80 9.50
CA SER A 301 -2.67 -11.24 10.63
C SER A 301 -1.19 -11.29 10.31
N THR A 302 -0.79 -11.05 9.08
CA THR A 302 0.62 -11.05 8.65
C THR A 302 1.04 -9.64 8.20
N LEU A 303 2.18 -9.19 8.70
CA LEU A 303 2.84 -7.95 8.29
C LEU A 303 4.26 -8.27 7.83
N PHE A 304 4.54 -8.07 6.57
CA PHE A 304 5.87 -8.22 5.99
C PHE A 304 6.68 -6.94 6.05
N VAL A 305 8.00 -7.09 6.21
CA VAL A 305 8.97 -6.02 6.12
C VAL A 305 10.02 -6.39 5.08
N PHE A 306 10.12 -5.58 4.05
CA PHE A 306 11.10 -5.71 2.98
C PHE A 306 12.09 -4.54 3.01
N SER A 307 13.28 -4.74 2.46
CA SER A 307 14.10 -3.63 2.01
C SER A 307 13.59 -3.08 0.67
N TRP A 308 14.03 -1.89 0.30
CA TRP A 308 13.76 -1.33 -1.03
C TRP A 308 14.46 -2.09 -2.18
N ASP A 309 15.40 -2.97 -1.88
CA ASP A 309 16.09 -3.83 -2.84
C ASP A 309 15.42 -5.23 -2.96
N GLY A 310 14.35 -5.46 -2.18
CA GLY A 310 13.58 -6.71 -2.19
C GLY A 310 14.07 -7.75 -1.17
N ASP A 311 14.99 -7.41 -0.26
CA ASP A 311 15.37 -8.34 0.79
C ASP A 311 14.20 -8.62 1.74
N LEU A 312 14.01 -9.87 2.10
CA LEU A 312 12.99 -10.39 3.01
C LEU A 312 13.47 -10.22 4.45
N GLU A 313 13.18 -9.07 5.06
CA GLU A 313 13.77 -8.69 6.36
C GLU A 313 13.07 -9.35 7.53
N MET A 314 11.75 -9.20 7.64
CA MET A 314 10.97 -9.64 8.78
C MET A 314 9.57 -10.04 8.38
N GLN A 315 9.06 -11.13 8.96
CA GLN A 315 7.65 -11.46 9.00
C GLN A 315 7.13 -11.31 10.43
N TYR A 316 6.16 -10.44 10.63
CA TYR A 316 5.40 -10.36 11.87
C TYR A 316 4.08 -11.11 11.74
N GLN A 317 3.81 -11.97 12.72
CA GLN A 317 2.51 -12.58 12.93
C GLN A 317 1.80 -11.80 14.04
N LEU A 318 0.67 -11.19 13.71
CA LEU A 318 -0.13 -10.38 14.61
C LEU A 318 -1.19 -11.26 15.27
N ASP A 319 -1.33 -11.19 16.59
CA ASP A 319 -2.35 -11.95 17.33
C ASP A 319 -3.73 -11.28 17.30
N ASP A 320 -3.81 -10.01 16.90
CA ASP A 320 -5.03 -9.25 16.66
C ASP A 320 -4.99 -8.72 15.21
N PRO A 321 -5.75 -9.30 14.26
CA PRO A 321 -5.69 -8.92 12.85
C PRO A 321 -6.11 -7.47 12.60
N ILE A 322 -5.46 -6.80 11.66
CA ILE A 322 -5.67 -5.37 11.36
C ILE A 322 -5.97 -5.11 9.89
N VAL A 323 -6.70 -4.03 9.60
CA VAL A 323 -7.05 -3.60 8.23
C VAL A 323 -6.22 -2.42 7.72
N SER A 324 -5.65 -1.64 8.62
CA SER A 324 -4.75 -0.51 8.32
C SER A 324 -3.83 -0.26 9.51
N PHE A 325 -2.71 0.41 9.28
CA PHE A 325 -1.75 0.72 10.34
C PHE A 325 -0.91 1.96 10.04
N CYS A 326 -0.28 2.50 11.08
CA CYS A 326 0.86 3.40 10.97
C CYS A 326 2.01 2.92 11.86
N VAL A 327 3.21 3.44 11.60
CA VAL A 327 4.44 3.02 12.28
C VAL A 327 5.08 4.22 12.96
N ASP A 328 5.31 4.10 14.25
CA ASP A 328 6.19 4.97 15.03
C ASP A 328 7.60 4.38 15.04
N ALA A 329 8.44 4.85 14.14
CA ALA A 329 9.81 4.37 14.02
C ALA A 329 10.70 4.74 15.21
N VAL A 330 10.37 5.83 15.92
CA VAL A 330 11.14 6.33 17.07
C VAL A 330 10.93 5.42 18.28
N ASN A 331 9.68 5.13 18.59
CA ASN A 331 9.30 4.32 19.74
C ASN A 331 9.18 2.82 19.42
N LYS A 332 9.43 2.40 18.18
CA LYS A 332 9.30 1.01 17.73
C LYS A 332 7.90 0.44 17.98
N LYS A 333 6.89 1.21 17.56
CA LYS A 333 5.48 0.87 17.72
C LYS A 333 4.77 0.80 16.36
N ILE A 334 3.82 -0.11 16.28
CA ILE A 334 2.84 -0.17 15.19
C ILE A 334 1.48 0.06 15.83
N TYR A 335 0.71 1.00 15.29
CA TYR A 335 -0.68 1.22 15.67
C TYR A 335 -1.56 0.74 14.54
N GLY A 336 -2.42 -0.24 14.81
CA GLY A 336 -3.31 -0.87 13.85
C GLY A 336 -4.78 -0.61 14.13
N ILE A 337 -5.60 -0.62 13.09
CA ILE A 337 -7.06 -0.69 13.19
C ILE A 337 -7.46 -2.15 13.14
N SER A 338 -7.96 -2.70 14.24
CA SER A 338 -8.67 -3.98 14.28
C SER A 338 -10.17 -3.75 14.24
N LYS A 339 -10.92 -4.73 13.74
CA LYS A 339 -12.39 -4.65 13.66
C LYS A 339 -13.10 -5.82 14.36
N THR A 340 -12.36 -6.71 14.98
CA THR A 340 -12.91 -7.93 15.61
C THR A 340 -12.58 -7.95 17.10
N PRO A 341 -13.57 -8.06 18.04
CA PRO A 341 -15.01 -8.20 17.78
C PRO A 341 -15.71 -6.89 17.39
N GLU A 342 -15.09 -5.75 17.62
CA GLU A 342 -15.53 -4.40 17.24
C GLU A 342 -14.33 -3.51 16.94
N TYR A 343 -14.54 -2.38 16.29
CA TYR A 343 -13.45 -1.48 15.93
C TYR A 343 -12.69 -0.96 17.15
N HIS A 344 -11.37 -1.16 17.14
CA HIS A 344 -10.46 -0.62 18.15
C HIS A 344 -9.08 -0.35 17.55
N ILE A 345 -8.27 0.39 18.27
CA ILE A 345 -6.84 0.56 17.94
C ILE A 345 -6.03 -0.41 18.77
N VAL A 346 -5.12 -1.11 18.13
CA VAL A 346 -4.18 -2.02 18.75
C VAL A 346 -2.74 -1.51 18.60
N GLU A 347 -1.96 -1.56 19.68
CA GLU A 347 -0.55 -1.22 19.71
C GLU A 347 0.30 -2.49 19.72
N TYR A 348 1.29 -2.59 18.83
CA TYR A 348 2.33 -3.61 18.85
C TYR A 348 3.69 -2.96 19.09
N SER A 349 4.59 -3.70 19.79
CA SER A 349 6.02 -3.35 19.91
C SER A 349 6.84 -4.28 19.01
N TYR A 350 7.74 -3.71 18.16
CA TYR A 350 8.53 -4.47 17.19
C TYR A 350 10.04 -4.23 17.29
#